data_b3edbe903eebe9137a9b615e2fe0707d
#
_entry.id   b3edbe903eebe9137a9b615e2fe0707d
#
_cell.length_a   1.000
_cell.length_b   1.000
_cell.length_c   1.000
_cell.angle_alpha   90.00
_cell.angle_beta   90.00
_cell.angle_gamma   90.00
#
_symmetry.space_group_name_H-M   'P 1'
#
loop_
_entity.id
_entity.type
_entity.pdbx_description
1 polymer ?
#
loop_
_entity_poly.entity_id
_entity_poly.type
_entity_poly.pdbx_seq_one_letter_code
_entity_poly.pdbx_strand_id
1 'polypeptide(L)'
;MVKIKSLMAAAVVAGLSGTAMSQGAMAQDLTVGVSWSNFQEERWKTDEAAIKEALEAAGAAYVSTDAQSSSAKQLSDVESLIAQGVDALIILAQDSQAVIPAVQLAADNGLPVVGYDRLIDDPRAFYLTFDNVEVGRMQARAVLAEVPEGNYVMIKGSPTDPNADFLRAGQQEVLQEAVDAGKITIVGEAYTDGWLPANAQRNMEQILTAEDNAVDAVVASNDGTAGGAVAALTAQGMDGTPVSGQDADHAALNRIAQGTQTVSVWKDSRDLGREAAEIALALAGGEEMSAIEGAEEWTSASGNTLWAKFLKPVPVTAENLEVVVDAGWISKDALCQGVSAGPAPCN
;
A
#
# COMPACT_ATOMS: atom_id res chain seq x y z
N MET A 1 -15.58 -25.09 90.14
CA MET A 1 -16.28 -25.42 88.90
C MET A 1 -16.43 -24.14 88.06
N VAL A 2 -15.58 -23.89 87.09
CA VAL A 2 -15.67 -22.71 86.21
C VAL A 2 -15.63 -23.23 84.80
N LYS A 3 -16.70 -22.95 84.04
CA LYS A 3 -16.82 -23.32 82.60
C LYS A 3 -16.14 -22.27 81.77
N ILE A 4 -15.14 -22.70 80.96
CA ILE A 4 -14.48 -21.90 79.92
C ILE A 4 -15.32 -21.98 78.67
N LYS A 5 -15.78 -20.83 78.17
CA LYS A 5 -16.43 -20.70 76.87
C LYS A 5 -15.38 -20.39 75.84
N SER A 6 -15.21 -21.27 74.77
CA SER A 6 -14.41 -21.05 73.57
C SER A 6 -15.08 -20.02 72.69
N LEU A 7 -14.34 -18.95 72.31
CA LEU A 7 -14.69 -18.06 71.19
C LEU A 7 -14.08 -18.61 69.90
N MET A 8 -14.92 -18.88 68.94
CA MET A 8 -14.50 -19.09 67.55
C MET A 8 -14.34 -17.74 66.87
N ALA A 9 -13.14 -17.46 66.37
CA ALA A 9 -12.88 -16.32 65.51
C ALA A 9 -13.15 -16.75 64.03
N ALA A 10 -14.10 -16.10 63.38
CA ALA A 10 -14.37 -16.25 61.97
C ALA A 10 -13.42 -15.34 61.17
N ALA A 11 -12.54 -15.91 60.38
CA ALA A 11 -11.72 -15.17 59.43
C ALA A 11 -12.54 -14.86 58.16
N VAL A 12 -12.77 -13.58 57.92
CA VAL A 12 -13.36 -13.08 56.65
C VAL A 12 -12.22 -12.96 55.65
N VAL A 13 -12.23 -13.85 54.67
CA VAL A 13 -11.36 -13.73 53.45
C VAL A 13 -12.06 -12.77 52.50
N ALA A 14 -11.57 -11.53 52.44
CA ALA A 14 -11.96 -10.58 51.41
C ALA A 14 -11.28 -10.96 50.09
N GLY A 15 -12.04 -11.57 49.18
CA GLY A 15 -11.61 -11.81 47.80
C GLY A 15 -11.52 -10.50 47.04
N LEU A 16 -10.30 -10.08 46.69
CA LEU A 16 -10.09 -9.07 45.63
C LEU A 16 -10.46 -9.71 44.29
N SER A 17 -11.66 -9.45 43.81
CA SER A 17 -12.05 -9.68 42.44
C SER A 17 -11.41 -8.57 41.59
N GLY A 18 -10.24 -8.83 41.04
CA GLY A 18 -9.65 -7.98 39.99
C GLY A 18 -10.54 -8.03 38.75
N THR A 19 -11.28 -6.98 38.51
CA THR A 19 -11.94 -6.75 37.23
C THR A 19 -10.84 -6.52 36.19
N ALA A 20 -10.54 -7.56 35.41
CA ALA A 20 -9.90 -7.39 34.12
C ALA A 20 -10.89 -6.61 33.23
N MET A 21 -10.71 -5.30 33.12
CA MET A 21 -11.40 -4.50 32.12
C MET A 21 -10.90 -4.99 30.76
N SER A 22 -11.75 -5.66 30.02
CA SER A 22 -11.49 -6.05 28.65
C SER A 22 -11.35 -4.77 27.81
N GLN A 23 -10.23 -4.61 27.13
CA GLN A 23 -9.99 -3.55 26.14
C GLN A 23 -11.02 -3.53 24.99
N GLY A 24 -11.90 -4.55 24.92
CA GLY A 24 -12.96 -4.64 23.90
C GLY A 24 -14.19 -3.74 24.16
N ALA A 25 -14.29 -3.03 25.28
CA ALA A 25 -15.48 -2.24 25.59
C ALA A 25 -15.44 -0.79 25.07
N MET A 26 -14.28 -0.31 24.59
CA MET A 26 -14.09 1.08 24.17
C MET A 26 -14.31 1.35 22.67
N ALA A 27 -14.30 0.32 21.82
CA ALA A 27 -14.46 0.48 20.37
C ALA A 27 -15.93 0.47 19.90
N GLN A 28 -16.87 0.06 20.72
CA GLN A 28 -18.27 -0.18 20.34
C GLN A 28 -19.08 1.06 19.91
N ASP A 29 -18.56 2.27 20.13
CA ASP A 29 -19.24 3.51 19.77
C ASP A 29 -18.41 4.39 18.79
N LEU A 30 -17.24 3.91 18.36
CA LEU A 30 -16.36 4.69 17.46
C LEU A 30 -16.79 4.58 16.01
N THR A 31 -16.66 5.68 15.27
CA THR A 31 -16.88 5.74 13.82
C THR A 31 -15.61 6.20 13.14
N VAL A 32 -15.08 5.39 12.22
CA VAL A 32 -13.90 5.74 11.41
C VAL A 32 -14.34 6.17 10.01
N GLY A 33 -13.93 7.39 9.65
CA GLY A 33 -14.16 7.95 8.32
C GLY A 33 -13.00 7.62 7.37
N VAL A 34 -13.28 7.10 6.18
CA VAL A 34 -12.27 6.78 5.18
C VAL A 34 -12.47 7.63 3.93
N SER A 35 -11.44 8.39 3.55
CA SER A 35 -11.43 9.19 2.33
C SER A 35 -10.55 8.53 1.28
N TRP A 36 -11.19 7.94 0.27
CA TRP A 36 -10.52 7.31 -0.87
C TRP A 36 -10.20 8.33 -1.96
N SER A 37 -9.03 8.20 -2.60
CA SER A 37 -8.66 9.01 -3.76
C SER A 37 -9.51 8.65 -4.99
N ASN A 38 -9.65 7.35 -5.24
CA ASN A 38 -10.46 6.72 -6.28
C ASN A 38 -10.45 5.20 -6.11
N PHE A 39 -11.12 4.45 -6.99
CA PHE A 39 -11.15 2.99 -7.04
C PHE A 39 -10.68 2.43 -8.39
N GLN A 40 -9.70 3.06 -9.02
CA GLN A 40 -9.18 2.63 -10.33
C GLN A 40 -8.23 1.43 -10.23
N GLU A 41 -7.32 1.42 -9.23
CA GLU A 41 -6.48 0.27 -8.95
C GLU A 41 -7.32 -0.83 -8.28
N GLU A 42 -7.10 -2.09 -8.70
CA GLU A 42 -7.85 -3.26 -8.22
C GLU A 42 -7.76 -3.41 -6.70
N ARG A 43 -6.60 -3.15 -6.14
CA ARG A 43 -6.30 -3.31 -4.72
C ARG A 43 -7.22 -2.50 -3.81
N TRP A 44 -7.64 -1.27 -4.19
CA TRP A 44 -8.42 -0.38 -3.29
C TRP A 44 -9.72 -0.99 -2.80
N LYS A 45 -10.32 -1.93 -3.54
CA LYS A 45 -11.50 -2.67 -3.09
C LYS A 45 -11.16 -3.71 -2.03
N THR A 46 -9.99 -4.33 -2.13
CA THR A 46 -9.48 -5.27 -1.13
C THR A 46 -9.07 -4.52 0.14
N ASP A 47 -8.39 -3.38 -0.01
CA ASP A 47 -8.05 -2.47 1.09
C ASP A 47 -9.31 -2.02 1.85
N GLU A 48 -10.34 -1.55 1.14
CA GLU A 48 -11.62 -1.15 1.73
C GLU A 48 -12.29 -2.29 2.49
N ALA A 49 -12.34 -3.47 1.90
CA ALA A 49 -12.93 -4.64 2.53
C ALA A 49 -12.21 -5.02 3.83
N ALA A 50 -10.87 -4.97 3.83
CA ALA A 50 -10.05 -5.29 5.00
C ALA A 50 -10.23 -4.27 6.13
N ILE A 51 -10.23 -2.97 5.80
CA ILE A 51 -10.50 -1.90 6.78
C ILE A 51 -11.88 -2.11 7.40
N LYS A 52 -12.91 -2.31 6.56
CA LYS A 52 -14.28 -2.49 7.01
C LYS A 52 -14.44 -3.72 7.90
N GLU A 53 -13.89 -4.86 7.50
CA GLU A 53 -13.93 -6.10 8.29
C GLU A 53 -13.26 -5.92 9.66
N ALA A 54 -12.09 -5.26 9.70
CA ALA A 54 -11.38 -5.02 10.96
C ALA A 54 -12.14 -4.08 11.89
N LEU A 55 -12.74 -3.00 11.38
CA LEU A 55 -13.58 -2.09 12.16
C LEU A 55 -14.83 -2.78 12.69
N GLU A 56 -15.54 -3.54 11.84
CA GLU A 56 -16.74 -4.30 12.25
C GLU A 56 -16.40 -5.35 13.31
N ALA A 57 -15.26 -6.05 13.19
CA ALA A 57 -14.80 -7.02 14.19
C ALA A 57 -14.49 -6.36 15.53
N ALA A 58 -14.03 -5.11 15.53
CA ALA A 58 -13.81 -4.31 16.73
C ALA A 58 -15.11 -3.67 17.29
N GLY A 59 -16.24 -3.76 16.57
CA GLY A 59 -17.50 -3.14 16.92
C GLY A 59 -17.60 -1.65 16.58
N ALA A 60 -16.70 -1.15 15.73
CA ALA A 60 -16.71 0.24 15.26
C ALA A 60 -17.47 0.38 13.94
N ALA A 61 -17.96 1.59 13.67
CA ALA A 61 -18.64 1.90 12.42
C ALA A 61 -17.64 2.36 11.34
N TYR A 62 -17.91 1.98 10.08
CA TYR A 62 -17.21 2.41 8.89
C TYR A 62 -18.09 3.37 8.08
N VAL A 63 -17.57 4.54 7.71
CA VAL A 63 -18.16 5.45 6.72
C VAL A 63 -17.10 5.88 5.72
N SER A 64 -17.43 6.05 4.46
CA SER A 64 -16.44 6.41 3.47
C SER A 64 -16.93 7.37 2.40
N THR A 65 -15.97 7.99 1.72
CA THR A 65 -16.16 8.86 0.57
C THR A 65 -15.17 8.51 -0.53
N ASP A 66 -15.52 8.81 -1.78
CA ASP A 66 -14.66 8.62 -2.95
C ASP A 66 -14.44 9.97 -3.63
N ALA A 67 -13.21 10.45 -3.63
CA ALA A 67 -12.84 11.72 -4.24
C ALA A 67 -12.86 11.71 -5.78
N GLN A 68 -13.00 10.53 -6.40
CA GLN A 68 -13.09 10.37 -7.85
C GLN A 68 -11.95 11.09 -8.59
N SER A 69 -10.73 10.94 -8.06
CA SER A 69 -9.50 11.58 -8.56
C SER A 69 -9.52 13.13 -8.53
N SER A 70 -10.33 13.74 -7.67
CA SER A 70 -10.41 15.18 -7.49
C SER A 70 -9.95 15.62 -6.10
N SER A 71 -8.83 16.32 -6.01
CA SER A 71 -8.31 16.85 -4.74
C SER A 71 -9.26 17.84 -4.07
N ALA A 72 -9.96 18.67 -4.87
CA ALA A 72 -10.97 19.59 -4.36
C ALA A 72 -12.18 18.85 -3.76
N LYS A 73 -12.61 17.74 -4.40
CA LYS A 73 -13.66 16.89 -3.87
C LYS A 73 -13.18 16.18 -2.59
N GLN A 74 -11.94 15.71 -2.56
CA GLN A 74 -11.38 15.04 -1.36
C GLN A 74 -11.45 15.95 -0.12
N LEU A 75 -11.14 17.24 -0.27
CA LEU A 75 -11.27 18.21 0.84
C LEU A 75 -12.73 18.32 1.31
N SER A 76 -13.69 18.50 0.40
CA SER A 76 -15.12 18.54 0.74
C SER A 76 -15.63 17.23 1.34
N ASP A 77 -15.11 16.10 0.89
CA ASP A 77 -15.42 14.77 1.43
C ASP A 77 -14.97 14.64 2.87
N VAL A 78 -13.75 15.09 3.20
CA VAL A 78 -13.25 15.10 4.59
C VAL A 78 -14.07 16.05 5.47
N GLU A 79 -14.42 17.25 4.98
CA GLU A 79 -15.36 18.16 5.68
C GLU A 79 -16.69 17.46 6.01
N SER A 80 -17.22 16.69 5.04
CA SER A 80 -18.47 15.94 5.22
C SER A 80 -18.32 14.81 6.26
N LEU A 81 -17.21 14.07 6.27
CA LEU A 81 -16.93 13.02 7.26
C LEU A 81 -16.84 13.62 8.68
N ILE A 82 -16.13 14.74 8.85
CA ILE A 82 -16.03 15.46 10.12
C ILE A 82 -17.43 15.91 10.59
N ALA A 83 -18.23 16.46 9.69
CA ALA A 83 -19.61 16.90 10.02
C ALA A 83 -20.54 15.73 10.39
N GLN A 84 -20.25 14.51 9.97
CA GLN A 84 -20.95 13.29 10.37
C GLN A 84 -20.54 12.80 11.77
N GLY A 85 -19.53 13.39 12.39
CA GLY A 85 -19.09 13.07 13.74
C GLY A 85 -18.23 11.80 13.81
N VAL A 86 -17.31 11.61 12.84
CA VAL A 86 -16.32 10.52 12.91
C VAL A 86 -15.32 10.78 14.05
N ASP A 87 -14.73 9.73 14.58
CA ASP A 87 -13.76 9.78 15.69
C ASP A 87 -12.30 9.70 15.21
N ALA A 88 -12.08 9.21 14.00
CA ALA A 88 -10.77 9.18 13.32
C ALA A 88 -10.95 9.20 11.81
N LEU A 89 -9.88 9.57 11.11
CA LEU A 89 -9.83 9.59 9.65
C LEU A 89 -8.70 8.70 9.13
N ILE A 90 -9.00 7.90 8.09
CA ILE A 90 -8.04 7.23 7.25
C ILE A 90 -8.11 7.92 5.88
N ILE A 91 -7.00 8.43 5.37
CA ILE A 91 -6.98 9.21 4.13
C ILE A 91 -5.97 8.61 3.15
N LEU A 92 -6.47 8.11 2.01
CA LEU A 92 -5.67 7.81 0.82
C LEU A 92 -5.59 9.08 -0.02
N ALA A 93 -4.48 9.80 0.05
CA ALA A 93 -4.33 11.10 -0.61
C ALA A 93 -4.40 11.01 -2.14
N GLN A 94 -5.21 11.86 -2.78
CA GLN A 94 -5.20 12.03 -4.23
C GLN A 94 -3.97 12.84 -4.68
N ASP A 95 -3.57 13.79 -3.87
CA ASP A 95 -2.41 14.65 -4.05
C ASP A 95 -1.83 14.96 -2.67
N SER A 96 -0.54 14.67 -2.48
CA SER A 96 0.15 14.77 -1.19
C SER A 96 0.20 16.19 -0.60
N GLN A 97 0.12 17.21 -1.44
CA GLN A 97 0.14 18.61 -1.02
C GLN A 97 -1.26 19.20 -0.89
N ALA A 98 -2.14 18.88 -1.85
CA ALA A 98 -3.52 19.39 -1.85
C ALA A 98 -4.37 18.86 -0.69
N VAL A 99 -3.98 17.75 -0.06
CA VAL A 99 -4.67 17.14 1.09
C VAL A 99 -4.33 17.79 2.43
N ILE A 100 -3.24 18.55 2.54
CA ILE A 100 -2.78 19.17 3.80
C ILE A 100 -3.87 20.01 4.49
N PRO A 101 -4.69 20.82 3.79
CA PRO A 101 -5.81 21.54 4.43
C PRO A 101 -6.83 20.61 5.11
N ALA A 102 -7.06 19.39 4.57
CA ALA A 102 -7.95 18.41 5.18
C ALA A 102 -7.37 17.88 6.49
N VAL A 103 -6.05 17.63 6.56
CA VAL A 103 -5.36 17.25 7.81
C VAL A 103 -5.42 18.37 8.84
N GLN A 104 -5.23 19.61 8.43
CA GLN A 104 -5.38 20.78 9.32
C GLN A 104 -6.80 20.84 9.89
N LEU A 105 -7.81 20.67 9.05
CA LEU A 105 -9.21 20.69 9.48
C LEU A 105 -9.52 19.55 10.48
N ALA A 106 -9.00 18.35 10.24
CA ALA A 106 -9.12 17.23 11.17
C ALA A 106 -8.49 17.58 12.54
N ALA A 107 -7.27 18.11 12.54
CA ALA A 107 -6.57 18.50 13.75
C ALA A 107 -7.31 19.63 14.53
N ASP A 108 -7.87 20.61 13.83
CA ASP A 108 -8.67 21.69 14.44
C ASP A 108 -9.95 21.16 15.13
N ASN A 109 -10.42 19.97 14.71
CA ASN A 109 -11.53 19.26 15.33
C ASN A 109 -11.09 18.15 16.31
N GLY A 110 -9.78 18.03 16.58
CA GLY A 110 -9.23 17.04 17.52
C GLY A 110 -9.28 15.60 17.00
N LEU A 111 -9.39 15.41 15.68
CA LEU A 111 -9.47 14.09 15.05
C LEU A 111 -8.09 13.60 14.63
N PRO A 112 -7.68 12.38 15.01
CA PRO A 112 -6.47 11.76 14.51
C PRO A 112 -6.62 11.36 13.03
N VAL A 113 -5.50 11.40 12.30
CA VAL A 113 -5.43 11.07 10.89
C VAL A 113 -4.40 9.98 10.65
N VAL A 114 -4.79 8.93 9.93
CA VAL A 114 -3.89 7.94 9.33
C VAL A 114 -3.73 8.26 7.85
N GLY A 115 -2.53 8.65 7.44
CA GLY A 115 -2.12 8.76 6.04
C GLY A 115 -1.88 7.36 5.49
N TYR A 116 -2.80 6.88 4.67
CA TYR A 116 -2.89 5.51 4.20
C TYR A 116 -2.18 5.32 2.86
N ASP A 117 -1.23 4.40 2.79
CA ASP A 117 -0.41 4.02 1.63
C ASP A 117 0.40 5.18 1.04
N ARG A 118 -0.21 6.32 0.71
CA ARG A 118 0.43 7.50 0.13
C ARG A 118 0.81 8.51 1.20
N LEU A 119 2.02 9.05 1.09
CA LEU A 119 2.52 10.03 2.06
C LEU A 119 1.62 11.27 2.09
N ILE A 120 1.18 11.62 3.29
CA ILE A 120 0.72 12.96 3.65
C ILE A 120 1.85 13.59 4.47
N ASP A 121 2.58 14.53 3.90
CA ASP A 121 3.79 15.07 4.51
C ASP A 121 3.48 16.12 5.59
N ASP A 122 2.79 15.66 6.63
CA ASP A 122 2.35 16.45 7.78
C ASP A 122 2.53 15.67 9.09
N PRO A 123 3.26 16.21 10.10
CA PRO A 123 3.50 15.51 11.37
C PRO A 123 2.25 15.15 12.17
N ARG A 124 1.09 15.71 11.82
CA ARG A 124 -0.21 15.41 12.46
C ARG A 124 -0.88 14.16 11.90
N ALA A 125 -0.36 13.61 10.81
CA ALA A 125 -0.84 12.34 10.24
C ALA A 125 0.14 11.21 10.58
N PHE A 126 -0.37 10.08 11.03
CA PHE A 126 0.39 8.84 11.16
C PHE A 126 0.57 8.24 9.77
N TYR A 127 1.80 7.99 9.33
CA TYR A 127 2.08 7.45 8.00
C TYR A 127 2.15 5.93 8.03
N LEU A 128 1.20 5.26 7.39
CA LEU A 128 1.14 3.80 7.25
C LEU A 128 1.28 3.40 5.78
N THR A 129 2.32 2.63 5.47
CA THR A 129 2.58 2.16 4.10
C THR A 129 3.50 0.93 4.09
N PHE A 130 3.96 0.51 2.91
CA PHE A 130 5.06 -0.44 2.71
C PHE A 130 6.39 0.30 2.51
N ASP A 131 7.52 -0.38 2.67
CA ASP A 131 8.83 0.18 2.29
C ASP A 131 8.93 0.31 0.77
N ASN A 132 8.47 1.46 0.26
CA ASN A 132 8.42 1.73 -1.17
C ASN A 132 9.81 1.85 -1.82
N VAL A 133 10.85 2.21 -1.07
CA VAL A 133 12.23 2.20 -1.58
C VAL A 133 12.69 0.76 -1.79
N GLU A 134 12.39 -0.15 -0.84
CA GLU A 134 12.71 -1.57 -1.02
C GLU A 134 11.86 -2.22 -2.13
N VAL A 135 10.59 -1.81 -2.30
CA VAL A 135 9.79 -2.22 -3.47
C VAL A 135 10.52 -1.87 -4.77
N GLY A 136 11.00 -0.63 -4.90
CA GLY A 136 11.76 -0.20 -6.06
C GLY A 136 13.04 -1.02 -6.28
N ARG A 137 13.77 -1.34 -5.20
CA ARG A 137 14.95 -2.21 -5.27
C ARG A 137 14.59 -3.62 -5.76
N MET A 138 13.48 -4.20 -5.26
CA MET A 138 13.02 -5.53 -5.68
C MET A 138 12.65 -5.55 -7.17
N GLN A 139 11.95 -4.53 -7.64
CA GLN A 139 11.60 -4.37 -9.06
C GLN A 139 12.85 -4.35 -9.95
N ALA A 140 13.79 -3.48 -9.62
CA ALA A 140 15.01 -3.32 -10.40
C ALA A 140 15.90 -4.56 -10.37
N ARG A 141 16.04 -5.23 -9.21
CA ARG A 141 16.81 -6.47 -9.09
C ARG A 141 16.26 -7.58 -9.98
N ALA A 142 14.95 -7.74 -10.04
CA ALA A 142 14.31 -8.79 -10.84
C ALA A 142 14.54 -8.54 -12.35
N VAL A 143 14.35 -7.30 -12.81
CA VAL A 143 14.58 -6.95 -14.24
C VAL A 143 16.06 -7.00 -14.59
N LEU A 144 16.96 -6.51 -13.72
CA LEU A 144 18.42 -6.52 -13.93
C LEU A 144 18.98 -7.95 -14.02
N ALA A 145 18.38 -8.89 -13.28
CA ALA A 145 18.78 -10.30 -13.33
C ALA A 145 18.50 -10.94 -14.70
N GLU A 146 17.43 -10.54 -15.38
CA GLU A 146 17.09 -11.02 -16.71
C GLU A 146 17.82 -10.27 -17.81
N VAL A 147 18.01 -8.96 -17.66
CA VAL A 147 18.64 -8.08 -18.66
C VAL A 147 19.79 -7.30 -18.02
N PRO A 148 21.00 -7.89 -17.84
CA PRO A 148 22.11 -7.22 -17.18
C PRO A 148 22.75 -6.09 -18.00
N GLU A 149 22.45 -5.98 -19.29
CA GLU A 149 22.95 -4.97 -20.22
C GLU A 149 21.88 -4.63 -21.24
N GLY A 150 21.66 -3.35 -21.56
CA GLY A 150 20.69 -2.92 -22.56
C GLY A 150 20.04 -1.57 -22.30
N ASN A 151 19.02 -1.28 -23.08
CA ASN A 151 18.25 -0.05 -23.05
C ASN A 151 17.02 -0.21 -22.16
N TYR A 152 16.94 0.60 -21.09
CA TYR A 152 15.91 0.54 -20.08
C TYR A 152 14.93 1.71 -20.19
N VAL A 153 13.66 1.43 -19.96
CA VAL A 153 12.60 2.43 -19.83
C VAL A 153 12.07 2.42 -18.40
N MET A 154 11.91 3.62 -17.82
CA MET A 154 11.33 3.80 -16.49
C MET A 154 9.92 4.38 -16.61
N ILE A 155 8.88 3.59 -16.30
CA ILE A 155 7.48 4.03 -16.27
C ILE A 155 7.11 4.28 -14.82
N LYS A 156 7.20 5.53 -14.39
CA LYS A 156 6.93 5.96 -13.02
C LYS A 156 5.44 6.07 -12.73
N GLY A 157 5.09 6.19 -11.44
CA GLY A 157 3.74 6.46 -10.98
C GLY A 157 3.29 7.91 -11.20
N SER A 158 2.26 8.35 -10.47
CA SER A 158 1.74 9.72 -10.56
C SER A 158 2.71 10.74 -9.96
N PRO A 159 2.91 11.91 -10.59
CA PRO A 159 3.78 12.96 -10.08
C PRO A 159 3.25 13.63 -8.79
N THR A 160 1.97 13.43 -8.45
CA THR A 160 1.35 13.96 -7.22
C THR A 160 1.42 12.99 -6.03
N ASP A 161 2.02 11.80 -6.23
CA ASP A 161 2.18 10.76 -5.23
C ASP A 161 3.69 10.51 -5.00
N PRO A 162 4.23 10.83 -3.82
CA PRO A 162 5.63 10.61 -3.49
C PRO A 162 6.10 9.15 -3.60
N ASN A 163 5.19 8.17 -3.55
CA ASN A 163 5.54 6.77 -3.77
C ASN A 163 6.20 6.55 -5.13
N ALA A 164 5.81 7.30 -6.16
CA ALA A 164 6.44 7.22 -7.48
C ALA A 164 7.95 7.53 -7.42
N ASP A 165 8.35 8.50 -6.59
CA ASP A 165 9.74 8.90 -6.43
C ASP A 165 10.49 7.98 -5.45
N PHE A 166 9.84 7.45 -4.40
CA PHE A 166 10.44 6.45 -3.50
C PHE A 166 10.77 5.16 -4.25
N LEU A 167 9.86 4.67 -5.08
CA LEU A 167 10.09 3.52 -5.96
C LEU A 167 11.27 3.81 -6.91
N ARG A 168 11.26 4.97 -7.55
CA ARG A 168 12.31 5.37 -8.48
C ARG A 168 13.68 5.49 -7.81
N ALA A 169 13.73 5.98 -6.56
CA ALA A 169 14.95 6.04 -5.78
C ALA A 169 15.53 4.63 -5.53
N GLY A 170 14.69 3.69 -5.09
CA GLY A 170 15.10 2.28 -4.90
C GLY A 170 15.57 1.62 -6.19
N GLN A 171 14.89 1.88 -7.30
CA GLN A 171 15.29 1.41 -8.64
C GLN A 171 16.66 1.99 -9.02
N GLN A 172 16.88 3.29 -8.78
CA GLN A 172 18.16 3.95 -9.08
C GLN A 172 19.31 3.34 -8.29
N GLU A 173 19.13 3.08 -6.99
CA GLU A 173 20.17 2.47 -6.16
C GLU A 173 20.66 1.14 -6.71
N VAL A 174 19.76 0.32 -7.28
CA VAL A 174 20.12 -0.99 -7.85
C VAL A 174 20.76 -0.85 -9.22
N LEU A 175 20.25 0.04 -10.07
CA LEU A 175 20.70 0.16 -11.47
C LEU A 175 21.95 1.03 -11.62
N GLN A 176 22.29 1.88 -10.63
CA GLN A 176 23.34 2.89 -10.75
C GLN A 176 24.69 2.31 -11.16
N GLU A 177 25.11 1.20 -10.58
CA GLU A 177 26.40 0.57 -10.92
C GLU A 177 26.47 0.15 -12.38
N ALA A 178 25.39 -0.43 -12.89
CA ALA A 178 25.31 -0.86 -14.30
C ALA A 178 25.23 0.33 -15.28
N VAL A 179 24.57 1.41 -14.87
CA VAL A 179 24.51 2.66 -15.62
C VAL A 179 25.89 3.31 -15.69
N ASP A 180 26.59 3.43 -14.55
CA ASP A 180 27.92 4.03 -14.48
C ASP A 180 28.98 3.21 -15.27
N ALA A 181 28.80 1.88 -15.33
CA ALA A 181 29.61 0.99 -16.14
C ALA A 181 29.28 1.02 -17.63
N GLY A 182 28.27 1.77 -18.05
CA GLY A 182 27.79 1.84 -19.44
C GLY A 182 27.14 0.56 -19.95
N LYS A 183 26.74 -0.35 -19.04
CA LYS A 183 26.02 -1.58 -19.36
C LYS A 183 24.53 -1.33 -19.62
N ILE A 184 23.96 -0.41 -18.87
CA ILE A 184 22.56 -0.01 -19.00
C ILE A 184 22.50 1.46 -19.45
N THR A 185 21.61 1.74 -20.40
CA THR A 185 21.23 3.10 -20.79
C THR A 185 19.75 3.29 -20.47
N ILE A 186 19.40 4.30 -19.68
CA ILE A 186 17.99 4.69 -19.48
C ILE A 186 17.61 5.57 -20.70
N VAL A 187 16.90 5.00 -21.65
CA VAL A 187 16.52 5.66 -22.90
C VAL A 187 15.20 6.41 -22.81
N GLY A 188 14.38 6.10 -21.79
CA GLY A 188 13.11 6.79 -21.56
C GLY A 188 12.70 6.76 -20.10
N GLU A 189 12.16 7.89 -19.62
CA GLU A 189 11.59 7.99 -18.29
C GLU A 189 10.36 8.89 -18.32
N ALA A 190 9.22 8.42 -17.79
CA ALA A 190 7.99 9.19 -17.78
C ALA A 190 7.15 8.93 -16.53
N TYR A 191 6.55 10.00 -15.98
CA TYR A 191 5.49 9.89 -15.01
C TYR A 191 4.17 9.46 -15.65
N THR A 192 3.38 8.70 -14.94
CA THR A 192 2.06 8.24 -15.35
C THR A 192 1.02 8.96 -14.52
N ASP A 193 0.47 10.02 -15.06
CA ASP A 193 -0.54 10.84 -14.38
C ASP A 193 -1.72 9.98 -13.93
N GLY A 194 -2.06 10.11 -12.63
CA GLY A 194 -3.13 9.38 -11.95
C GLY A 194 -2.91 7.86 -11.87
N TRP A 195 -1.70 7.35 -12.11
CA TRP A 195 -1.39 5.92 -12.19
C TRP A 195 -2.18 5.17 -13.29
N LEU A 196 -2.77 5.89 -14.25
CA LEU A 196 -3.69 5.34 -15.25
C LEU A 196 -2.96 4.44 -16.26
N PRO A 197 -3.36 3.16 -16.43
CA PRO A 197 -2.73 2.25 -17.42
C PRO A 197 -2.71 2.81 -18.84
N ALA A 198 -3.78 3.53 -19.24
CA ALA A 198 -3.84 4.17 -20.57
C ALA A 198 -2.80 5.29 -20.75
N ASN A 199 -2.41 5.97 -19.66
CA ASN A 199 -1.34 6.97 -19.70
C ASN A 199 0.02 6.29 -19.79
N ALA A 200 0.24 5.18 -19.06
CA ALA A 200 1.44 4.36 -19.16
C ALA A 200 1.61 3.79 -20.56
N GLN A 201 0.54 3.29 -21.18
CA GLN A 201 0.57 2.79 -22.55
C GLN A 201 1.00 3.88 -23.52
N ARG A 202 0.40 5.08 -23.46
CA ARG A 202 0.80 6.21 -24.33
C ARG A 202 2.24 6.64 -24.12
N ASN A 203 2.69 6.69 -22.88
CA ASN A 203 4.08 7.00 -22.56
C ASN A 203 5.03 5.98 -23.20
N MET A 204 4.72 4.69 -23.07
CA MET A 204 5.53 3.61 -23.65
C MET A 204 5.51 3.65 -25.17
N GLU A 205 4.35 3.85 -25.82
CA GLU A 205 4.22 4.00 -27.27
C GLU A 205 5.07 5.16 -27.82
N GLN A 206 5.11 6.30 -27.09
CA GLN A 206 5.95 7.45 -27.46
C GLN A 206 7.43 7.12 -27.34
N ILE A 207 7.85 6.44 -26.28
CA ILE A 207 9.24 6.05 -26.07
C ILE A 207 9.66 5.02 -27.13
N LEU A 208 8.85 3.99 -27.38
CA LEU A 208 9.14 3.00 -28.43
C LEU A 208 9.31 3.65 -29.81
N THR A 209 8.47 4.64 -30.12
CA THR A 209 8.59 5.40 -31.38
C THR A 209 9.86 6.23 -31.42
N ALA A 210 10.26 6.88 -30.35
CA ALA A 210 11.45 7.73 -30.27
C ALA A 210 12.75 6.92 -30.39
N GLU A 211 12.74 5.71 -29.85
CA GLU A 211 13.90 4.81 -29.79
C GLU A 211 13.88 3.72 -30.86
N ASP A 212 13.05 3.84 -31.92
CA ASP A 212 12.91 2.84 -32.99
C ASP A 212 12.74 1.40 -32.45
N ASN A 213 11.99 1.24 -31.35
CA ASN A 213 11.79 -0.01 -30.58
C ASN A 213 13.07 -0.60 -29.95
N ALA A 214 14.16 0.16 -29.84
CA ALA A 214 15.40 -0.32 -29.23
C ALA A 214 15.29 -0.26 -27.68
N VAL A 215 14.39 -1.08 -27.12
CA VAL A 215 14.12 -1.21 -25.67
C VAL A 215 14.27 -2.67 -25.27
N ASP A 216 15.10 -2.93 -24.26
CA ASP A 216 15.41 -4.28 -23.78
C ASP A 216 14.69 -4.62 -22.48
N ALA A 217 14.34 -3.61 -21.65
CA ALA A 217 13.66 -3.81 -20.37
C ALA A 217 12.82 -2.60 -19.98
N VAL A 218 11.77 -2.85 -19.18
CA VAL A 218 10.90 -1.80 -18.61
C VAL A 218 10.80 -1.98 -17.10
N VAL A 219 11.14 -0.94 -16.35
CA VAL A 219 10.89 -0.87 -14.92
C VAL A 219 9.66 0.00 -14.70
N ALA A 220 8.50 -0.67 -14.60
CA ALA A 220 7.22 -0.03 -14.32
C ALA A 220 6.93 -0.06 -12.83
N SER A 221 6.37 1.04 -12.32
CA SER A 221 6.20 1.26 -10.88
C SER A 221 5.09 0.44 -10.25
N ASN A 222 4.00 0.13 -10.98
CA ASN A 222 2.96 -0.78 -10.48
C ASN A 222 2.36 -1.64 -11.60
N ASP A 223 1.47 -2.56 -11.24
CA ASP A 223 0.90 -3.55 -12.16
C ASP A 223 -0.05 -2.93 -13.19
N GLY A 224 -0.74 -1.85 -12.83
CA GLY A 224 -1.55 -1.09 -13.77
C GLY A 224 -0.69 -0.43 -14.85
N THR A 225 0.40 0.25 -14.45
CA THR A 225 1.35 0.88 -15.38
C THR A 225 2.12 -0.17 -16.18
N ALA A 226 2.48 -1.31 -15.56
CA ALA A 226 3.07 -2.46 -16.24
C ALA A 226 2.15 -3.00 -17.34
N GLY A 227 0.84 -3.15 -17.03
CA GLY A 227 -0.15 -3.59 -18.02
C GLY A 227 -0.24 -2.66 -19.23
N GLY A 228 -0.16 -1.35 -19.01
CA GLY A 228 -0.10 -0.36 -20.08
C GLY A 228 1.17 -0.50 -20.93
N ALA A 229 2.34 -0.66 -20.29
CA ALA A 229 3.61 -0.88 -20.97
C ALA A 229 3.61 -2.19 -21.79
N VAL A 230 3.12 -3.30 -21.19
CA VAL A 230 2.99 -4.60 -21.89
C VAL A 230 2.08 -4.47 -23.10
N ALA A 231 0.96 -3.75 -23.01
CA ALA A 231 0.08 -3.55 -24.18
C ALA A 231 0.78 -2.82 -25.33
N ALA A 232 1.59 -1.80 -25.02
CA ALA A 232 2.37 -1.09 -26.03
C ALA A 232 3.48 -1.97 -26.64
N LEU A 233 4.17 -2.77 -25.82
CA LEU A 233 5.21 -3.71 -26.28
C LEU A 233 4.60 -4.80 -27.18
N THR A 234 3.49 -5.41 -26.78
CA THR A 234 2.77 -6.43 -27.56
C THR A 234 2.35 -5.90 -28.92
N ALA A 235 1.87 -4.64 -29.00
CA ALA A 235 1.51 -4.01 -30.26
C ALA A 235 2.69 -3.88 -31.25
N GLN A 236 3.92 -3.91 -30.76
CA GLN A 236 5.15 -3.90 -31.56
C GLN A 236 5.78 -5.31 -31.76
N GLY A 237 5.12 -6.37 -31.23
CA GLY A 237 5.65 -7.75 -31.28
C GLY A 237 6.83 -7.99 -30.32
N MET A 238 6.89 -7.23 -29.21
CA MET A 238 7.95 -7.27 -28.20
C MET A 238 7.45 -7.96 -26.89
N ASP A 239 6.64 -9.01 -27.01
CA ASP A 239 5.96 -9.67 -25.88
C ASP A 239 6.91 -10.26 -24.82
N GLY A 240 8.18 -10.50 -25.17
CA GLY A 240 9.18 -11.07 -24.24
C GLY A 240 10.03 -10.05 -23.50
N THR A 241 9.74 -8.74 -23.64
CA THR A 241 10.49 -7.71 -22.91
C THR A 241 10.20 -7.81 -21.42
N PRO A 242 11.21 -7.96 -20.53
CA PRO A 242 11.04 -7.95 -19.09
C PRO A 242 10.39 -6.68 -18.57
N VAL A 243 9.33 -6.84 -17.76
CA VAL A 243 8.57 -5.72 -17.16
C VAL A 243 8.35 -5.97 -15.67
N SER A 244 8.64 -4.99 -14.83
CA SER A 244 8.31 -5.04 -13.39
C SER A 244 6.93 -4.46 -13.08
N GLY A 245 6.45 -4.74 -11.88
CA GLY A 245 5.24 -4.15 -11.30
C GLY A 245 5.22 -4.25 -9.77
N GLN A 246 4.12 -3.85 -9.16
CA GLN A 246 3.79 -4.04 -7.75
C GLN A 246 2.28 -4.14 -7.58
N ASP A 247 1.84 -4.58 -6.41
CA ASP A 247 0.49 -4.75 -5.87
C ASP A 247 -0.07 -6.16 -6.02
N ALA A 248 0.53 -7.01 -6.86
CA ALA A 248 0.08 -8.37 -7.17
C ALA A 248 -1.37 -8.41 -7.68
N ASP A 249 -1.72 -7.48 -8.57
CA ASP A 249 -3.00 -7.50 -9.27
C ASP A 249 -3.20 -8.85 -9.96
N HIS A 250 -4.41 -9.40 -9.95
CA HIS A 250 -4.69 -10.72 -10.52
C HIS A 250 -4.25 -10.81 -11.99
N ALA A 251 -4.46 -9.73 -12.76
CA ALA A 251 -4.02 -9.67 -14.15
C ALA A 251 -2.49 -9.70 -14.28
N ALA A 252 -1.75 -9.08 -13.35
CA ALA A 252 -0.30 -9.09 -13.37
C ALA A 252 0.28 -10.45 -12.97
N LEU A 253 -0.28 -11.09 -11.96
CA LEU A 253 0.10 -12.46 -11.58
C LEU A 253 -0.13 -13.44 -12.74
N ASN A 254 -1.24 -13.30 -13.47
CA ASN A 254 -1.48 -14.07 -14.68
C ASN A 254 -0.48 -13.76 -15.79
N ARG A 255 -0.08 -12.48 -16.01
CA ARG A 255 1.00 -12.13 -16.94
C ARG A 255 2.34 -12.73 -16.52
N ILE A 256 2.66 -12.81 -15.23
CA ILE A 256 3.86 -13.52 -14.74
C ILE A 256 3.78 -15.01 -15.10
N ALA A 257 2.62 -15.64 -14.85
CA ALA A 257 2.41 -17.05 -15.21
C ALA A 257 2.49 -17.31 -16.73
N GLN A 258 2.15 -16.32 -17.56
CA GLN A 258 2.28 -16.36 -19.02
C GLN A 258 3.68 -15.95 -19.53
N GLY A 259 4.57 -15.42 -18.68
CA GLY A 259 5.90 -14.95 -19.05
C GLY A 259 5.94 -13.58 -19.74
N THR A 260 4.92 -12.74 -19.59
CA THR A 260 4.86 -11.38 -20.15
C THR A 260 5.04 -10.26 -19.11
N GLN A 261 5.30 -10.63 -17.86
CA GLN A 261 5.74 -9.76 -16.79
C GLN A 261 6.72 -10.54 -15.91
N THR A 262 7.81 -9.90 -15.46
CA THR A 262 8.90 -10.53 -14.71
C THR A 262 8.58 -10.65 -13.23
N VAL A 263 8.07 -9.58 -12.63
CA VAL A 263 7.82 -9.47 -11.19
C VAL A 263 6.62 -8.58 -10.91
N SER A 264 5.86 -8.94 -9.91
CA SER A 264 4.99 -8.02 -9.17
C SER A 264 5.38 -8.05 -7.70
N VAL A 265 5.73 -6.91 -7.14
CA VAL A 265 6.04 -6.83 -5.71
C VAL A 265 4.73 -6.75 -4.93
N TRP A 266 4.38 -7.85 -4.28
CA TRP A 266 3.14 -7.95 -3.52
C TRP A 266 3.20 -7.12 -2.25
N LYS A 267 2.24 -6.23 -2.14
CA LYS A 267 1.89 -5.46 -0.96
C LYS A 267 0.53 -5.98 -0.49
N ASP A 268 0.51 -6.86 0.51
CA ASP A 268 -0.77 -7.44 0.95
C ASP A 268 -1.67 -6.35 1.55
N SER A 269 -2.62 -5.88 0.76
CA SER A 269 -3.53 -4.82 1.13
C SER A 269 -4.51 -5.22 2.24
N ARG A 270 -4.67 -6.52 2.50
CA ARG A 270 -5.46 -7.02 3.63
C ARG A 270 -4.77 -6.71 4.96
N ASP A 271 -3.43 -6.87 4.99
CA ASP A 271 -2.63 -6.52 6.17
C ASP A 271 -2.60 -5.00 6.36
N LEU A 272 -2.38 -4.23 5.29
CA LEU A 272 -2.37 -2.77 5.36
C LEU A 272 -3.71 -2.22 5.84
N GLY A 273 -4.82 -2.73 5.31
CA GLY A 273 -6.17 -2.31 5.70
C GLY A 273 -6.49 -2.62 7.16
N ARG A 274 -6.14 -3.82 7.64
CA ARG A 274 -6.30 -4.20 9.04
C ARG A 274 -5.49 -3.28 9.96
N GLU A 275 -4.21 -3.07 9.66
CA GLU A 275 -3.34 -2.17 10.41
C GLU A 275 -3.88 -0.74 10.45
N ALA A 276 -4.42 -0.24 9.34
CA ALA A 276 -5.01 1.10 9.30
C ALA A 276 -6.21 1.23 10.24
N ALA A 277 -7.08 0.22 10.27
CA ALA A 277 -8.22 0.19 11.17
C ALA A 277 -7.78 0.14 12.64
N GLU A 278 -6.82 -0.72 12.98
CA GLU A 278 -6.28 -0.87 14.33
C GLU A 278 -5.63 0.44 14.82
N ILE A 279 -4.79 1.07 13.97
CA ILE A 279 -4.15 2.36 14.29
C ILE A 279 -5.19 3.46 14.46
N ALA A 280 -6.17 3.56 13.55
CA ALA A 280 -7.21 4.58 13.66
C ALA A 280 -8.01 4.45 14.95
N LEU A 281 -8.36 3.22 15.38
CA LEU A 281 -9.07 2.96 16.63
C LEU A 281 -8.20 3.27 17.86
N ALA A 282 -6.93 2.91 17.85
CA ALA A 282 -5.99 3.22 18.93
C ALA A 282 -5.85 4.73 19.15
N LEU A 283 -5.64 5.47 18.04
CA LEU A 283 -5.52 6.93 18.07
C LEU A 283 -6.83 7.61 18.50
N ALA A 284 -8.01 7.12 18.03
CA ALA A 284 -9.32 7.59 18.47
C ALA A 284 -9.56 7.31 19.98
N GLY A 285 -8.99 6.21 20.48
CA GLY A 285 -8.97 5.86 21.91
C GLY A 285 -8.03 6.72 22.77
N GLY A 286 -7.27 7.63 22.15
CA GLY A 286 -6.34 8.54 22.83
C GLY A 286 -4.93 7.99 23.00
N GLU A 287 -4.55 6.93 22.27
CA GLU A 287 -3.19 6.45 22.24
C GLU A 287 -2.30 7.42 21.45
N GLU A 288 -1.08 7.63 21.92
CA GLU A 288 -0.11 8.48 21.21
C GLU A 288 0.47 7.75 20.00
N MET A 289 0.75 8.48 18.91
CA MET A 289 1.34 7.90 17.68
C MET A 289 2.64 7.14 17.96
N SER A 290 3.43 7.60 18.94
CA SER A 290 4.69 6.97 19.36
C SER A 290 4.51 5.63 20.08
N ALA A 291 3.31 5.33 20.58
CA ALA A 291 3.00 4.11 21.31
C ALA A 291 2.43 3.01 20.39
N ILE A 292 2.07 3.34 19.16
CA ILE A 292 1.59 2.36 18.17
C ILE A 292 2.66 1.30 17.93
N GLU A 293 2.28 0.03 17.98
CA GLU A 293 3.21 -1.08 17.79
C GLU A 293 3.88 -1.04 16.40
N GLY A 294 5.20 -1.02 16.37
CA GLY A 294 5.99 -0.93 15.14
C GLY A 294 6.09 0.48 14.57
N ALA A 295 5.64 1.51 15.31
CA ALA A 295 5.86 2.89 14.92
C ALA A 295 7.31 3.30 15.08
N GLU A 296 7.81 4.07 14.12
CA GLU A 296 9.15 4.67 14.15
C GLU A 296 9.09 6.14 13.69
N GLU A 297 10.05 6.94 14.14
CA GLU A 297 10.24 8.28 13.60
C GLU A 297 10.85 8.18 12.19
N TRP A 298 10.19 8.79 11.24
CA TRP A 298 10.64 8.85 9.86
C TRP A 298 10.67 10.30 9.36
N THR A 299 11.74 10.68 8.68
CA THR A 299 11.90 12.05 8.17
C THR A 299 11.71 12.06 6.66
N SER A 300 10.76 12.87 6.20
CA SER A 300 10.48 13.05 4.77
C SER A 300 11.58 13.86 4.07
N ALA A 301 11.53 13.88 2.74
CA ALA A 301 12.45 14.68 1.93
C ALA A 301 12.31 16.20 2.17
N SER A 302 11.15 16.67 2.63
CA SER A 302 10.93 18.07 3.01
C SER A 302 11.51 18.43 4.39
N GLY A 303 11.94 17.43 5.17
CA GLY A 303 12.50 17.60 6.51
C GLY A 303 11.47 17.50 7.64
N ASN A 304 10.21 17.16 7.35
CA ASN A 304 9.22 16.88 8.37
C ASN A 304 9.48 15.50 9.00
N THR A 305 9.40 15.40 10.33
CA THR A 305 9.45 14.14 11.05
C THR A 305 8.03 13.69 11.38
N LEU A 306 7.67 12.48 10.93
CA LEU A 306 6.38 11.84 11.14
C LEU A 306 6.56 10.55 11.96
N TRP A 307 5.52 10.12 12.64
CA TRP A 307 5.39 8.74 13.09
C TRP A 307 4.91 7.89 11.93
N ALA A 308 5.64 6.81 11.65
CA ALA A 308 5.36 5.94 10.51
C ALA A 308 5.46 4.45 10.89
N LYS A 309 4.74 3.62 10.12
CA LYS A 309 4.89 2.16 10.17
C LYS A 309 5.00 1.64 8.74
N PHE A 310 6.06 0.84 8.49
CA PHE A 310 6.34 0.27 7.19
C PHE A 310 6.13 -1.24 7.20
N LEU A 311 5.21 -1.72 6.36
CA LEU A 311 5.01 -3.15 6.15
C LEU A 311 6.04 -3.69 5.14
N LYS A 312 6.27 -5.00 5.19
CA LYS A 312 7.26 -5.66 4.35
C LYS A 312 6.64 -6.13 3.03
N PRO A 313 7.16 -5.69 1.88
CA PRO A 313 6.74 -6.19 0.59
C PRO A 313 7.36 -7.56 0.28
N VAL A 314 6.77 -8.32 -0.66
CA VAL A 314 7.24 -9.63 -1.12
C VAL A 314 7.33 -9.64 -2.64
N PRO A 315 8.51 -9.89 -3.25
CA PRO A 315 8.60 -10.01 -4.70
C PRO A 315 8.00 -11.34 -5.16
N VAL A 316 7.06 -11.28 -6.10
CA VAL A 316 6.42 -12.44 -6.73
C VAL A 316 6.87 -12.55 -8.17
N THR A 317 7.51 -13.66 -8.51
CA THR A 317 8.04 -14.00 -9.83
C THR A 317 7.50 -15.36 -10.27
N ALA A 318 7.86 -15.81 -11.46
CA ALA A 318 7.52 -17.15 -11.94
C ALA A 318 8.04 -18.28 -11.03
N GLU A 319 9.04 -18.02 -10.18
CA GLU A 319 9.65 -19.02 -9.31
C GLU A 319 8.86 -19.27 -8.01
N ASN A 320 7.97 -18.34 -7.60
CA ASN A 320 7.27 -18.41 -6.31
C ASN A 320 5.79 -18.01 -6.37
N LEU A 321 5.13 -18.21 -7.50
CA LEU A 321 3.69 -17.90 -7.66
C LEU A 321 2.78 -18.61 -6.66
N GLU A 322 3.23 -19.75 -6.08
CA GLU A 322 2.49 -20.44 -5.04
C GLU A 322 2.22 -19.56 -3.81
N VAL A 323 3.10 -18.62 -3.50
CA VAL A 323 2.98 -17.78 -2.29
C VAL A 323 1.65 -17.01 -2.24
N VAL A 324 1.19 -16.50 -3.38
CA VAL A 324 -0.07 -15.75 -3.48
C VAL A 324 -1.30 -16.67 -3.53
N VAL A 325 -1.15 -17.90 -4.02
CA VAL A 325 -2.20 -18.93 -4.00
C VAL A 325 -2.39 -19.47 -2.59
N ASP A 326 -1.31 -19.82 -1.91
CA ASP A 326 -1.31 -20.36 -0.54
C ASP A 326 -1.85 -19.33 0.47
N ALA A 327 -1.59 -18.05 0.24
CA ALA A 327 -2.16 -16.96 1.02
C ALA A 327 -3.64 -16.68 0.71
N GLY A 328 -4.25 -17.39 -0.28
CA GLY A 328 -5.62 -17.14 -0.71
C GLY A 328 -5.84 -15.77 -1.38
N TRP A 329 -4.76 -15.16 -1.89
CA TRP A 329 -4.83 -13.88 -2.60
C TRP A 329 -5.47 -14.03 -3.98
N ILE A 330 -5.10 -15.07 -4.71
CA ILE A 330 -5.67 -15.43 -6.02
C ILE A 330 -5.94 -16.94 -6.06
N SER A 331 -7.02 -17.37 -6.72
CA SER A 331 -7.24 -18.79 -6.95
C SER A 331 -6.29 -19.33 -8.04
N LYS A 332 -5.89 -20.61 -7.93
CA LYS A 332 -5.08 -21.27 -8.98
C LYS A 332 -5.72 -21.14 -10.35
N ASP A 333 -7.04 -21.32 -10.45
CA ASP A 333 -7.76 -21.26 -11.73
C ASP A 333 -7.66 -19.86 -12.38
N ALA A 334 -7.78 -18.80 -11.56
CA ALA A 334 -7.64 -17.43 -12.05
C ALA A 334 -6.18 -17.12 -12.44
N LEU A 335 -5.21 -17.52 -11.62
CA LEU A 335 -3.79 -17.36 -11.89
C LEU A 335 -3.38 -18.02 -13.21
N CYS A 336 -3.86 -19.24 -13.46
CA CYS A 336 -3.44 -20.06 -14.58
C CYS A 336 -4.33 -19.93 -15.84
N GLN A 337 -5.22 -18.94 -15.86
CA GLN A 337 -6.09 -18.74 -17.01
C GLN A 337 -5.29 -18.46 -18.29
N GLY A 338 -5.51 -19.26 -19.34
CA GLY A 338 -4.81 -19.11 -20.63
C GLY A 338 -3.35 -19.56 -20.65
N VAL A 339 -2.83 -20.09 -19.55
CA VAL A 339 -1.46 -20.61 -19.45
C VAL A 339 -1.46 -22.06 -19.96
N SER A 340 -0.75 -22.32 -21.08
CA SER A 340 -0.68 -23.64 -21.67
C SER A 340 0.52 -24.47 -21.20
N ALA A 341 1.61 -23.82 -20.81
CA ALA A 341 2.82 -24.42 -20.25
C ALA A 341 3.51 -23.34 -19.42
N GLY A 342 3.15 -23.26 -18.15
CA GLY A 342 3.62 -22.22 -17.24
C GLY A 342 4.52 -22.77 -16.12
N PRO A 343 4.99 -21.87 -15.24
CA PRO A 343 5.64 -22.24 -14.00
C PRO A 343 4.65 -22.90 -13.03
N ALA A 344 5.13 -23.47 -11.93
CA ALA A 344 4.27 -23.86 -10.82
C ALA A 344 3.51 -22.62 -10.29
N PRO A 345 2.23 -22.74 -9.91
CA PRO A 345 1.42 -23.96 -9.86
C PRO A 345 0.65 -24.26 -11.18
N CYS A 346 0.98 -23.63 -12.30
CA CYS A 346 0.21 -23.70 -13.57
C CYS A 346 0.67 -24.83 -14.51
N ASN A 347 1.57 -25.73 -14.10
CA ASN A 347 2.04 -26.90 -14.85
C ASN A 347 1.33 -28.19 -14.43
#